data_69d2094a0fac0c18e025640a7a8c7ae0
#
_entry.id   69d2094a0fac0c18e025640a7a8c7ae0
#
_cell.length_a   1.000
_cell.length_b   1.000
_cell.length_c   1.000
_cell.angle_alpha   90.00
_cell.angle_beta   90.00
_cell.angle_gamma   90.00
#
_symmetry.space_group_name_H-M   'P 1'
#
loop_
_entity.id
_entity.type
_entity.pdbx_description
1 polymer ?
#
loop_
_entity_poly.entity_id
_entity_poly.type
_entity_poly.pdbx_seq_one_letter_code
_entity_poly.pdbx_strand_id
1 'polypeptide(L)'
;MIIKNGLVWEESGSFLTKDLHIDSDTHRIAMDSADTADDTIIDASGLYVIPGLVDIHIHGAMGCDFSDGSAEGLLKIAKYLRSCGVTAFCPTSMTLPENQLLTAFASTREIPDDNSHAFIAGIHMEGPFLSPEKKGAQKASYLRAPDIDMFRRLSQACDNKIRIITIAPELSGADAFIREFHSQLTISLGHSTASYEIAQNAFAAGASHVTHLFNAMPPLHHRNPGIIGAATDCPHAMAEIICDGIHIHPSVIRNTFRMFGEDRMILISDAMRATGMDDGTYELGGQPVTKKGRLATLKDGTIAGSATNLFDCMKNAVNFGIPLAVAVKAATYNPAKSIGLEHTSGTLAPGARADVLLQIGRASCRERV
;
A
#
# COMPACT_ATOMS: atom_id res chain seq x y z
N MET A 1 -19.77 -0.81 -22.25
CA MET A 1 -19.20 0.56 -22.18
C MET A 1 -17.83 0.57 -22.85
N ILE A 2 -17.49 1.65 -23.55
CA ILE A 2 -16.21 1.76 -24.26
C ILE A 2 -15.57 3.11 -23.91
N ILE A 3 -14.29 3.09 -23.48
CA ILE A 3 -13.46 4.28 -23.33
C ILE A 3 -12.59 4.39 -24.58
N LYS A 4 -12.82 5.43 -25.41
CA LYS A 4 -12.18 5.58 -26.72
C LYS A 4 -11.05 6.60 -26.72
N ASN A 5 -10.07 6.37 -27.63
CA ASN A 5 -9.00 7.32 -27.95
C ASN A 5 -8.04 7.65 -26.79
N GLY A 6 -8.09 6.92 -25.67
CA GLY A 6 -7.28 7.19 -24.50
C GLY A 6 -5.83 6.73 -24.64
N LEU A 7 -4.92 7.39 -23.90
CA LEU A 7 -3.56 6.90 -23.66
C LEU A 7 -3.64 5.84 -22.54
N VAL A 8 -3.85 4.58 -22.93
CA VAL A 8 -4.05 3.46 -22.00
C VAL A 8 -2.71 2.95 -21.50
N TRP A 9 -2.58 2.83 -20.18
CA TRP A 9 -1.39 2.27 -19.55
C TRP A 9 -1.29 0.75 -19.76
N GLU A 10 -0.09 0.30 -20.06
CA GLU A 10 0.26 -1.11 -20.26
C GLU A 10 1.21 -1.60 -19.15
N GLU A 11 1.10 -2.88 -18.78
CA GLU A 11 1.98 -3.51 -17.79
C GLU A 11 3.47 -3.47 -18.15
N SER A 12 3.78 -3.33 -19.44
CA SER A 12 5.13 -3.08 -19.96
C SER A 12 5.75 -1.76 -19.48
N GLY A 13 4.97 -0.88 -18.80
CA GLY A 13 5.43 0.44 -18.37
C GLY A 13 5.37 1.49 -19.47
N SER A 14 4.45 1.35 -20.42
CA SER A 14 4.21 2.29 -21.51
C SER A 14 2.76 2.73 -21.59
N PHE A 15 2.48 3.73 -22.45
CA PHE A 15 1.13 4.14 -22.80
C PHE A 15 0.90 3.92 -24.31
N LEU A 16 -0.24 3.35 -24.65
CA LEU A 16 -0.67 3.15 -26.04
C LEU A 16 -2.01 3.82 -26.27
N THR A 17 -2.17 4.49 -27.42
CA THR A 17 -3.50 4.98 -27.84
C THR A 17 -4.34 3.80 -28.31
N LYS A 18 -5.36 3.47 -27.55
CA LYS A 18 -6.31 2.41 -27.89
C LYS A 18 -7.64 2.62 -27.19
N ASP A 19 -8.64 1.87 -27.60
CA ASP A 19 -9.92 1.78 -26.92
C ASP A 19 -9.84 0.74 -25.78
N LEU A 20 -10.62 0.95 -24.72
CA LEU A 20 -10.76 0.02 -23.61
C LEU A 20 -12.23 -0.36 -23.48
N HIS A 21 -12.50 -1.66 -23.61
CA HIS A 21 -13.85 -2.21 -23.52
C HIS A 21 -14.13 -2.70 -22.10
N ILE A 22 -15.33 -2.36 -21.58
CA ILE A 22 -15.80 -2.77 -20.25
C ILE A 22 -17.13 -3.49 -20.43
N ASP A 23 -17.18 -4.72 -19.95
CA ASP A 23 -18.42 -5.49 -19.86
C ASP A 23 -19.30 -4.93 -18.73
N SER A 24 -20.44 -4.38 -19.10
CA SER A 24 -21.36 -3.70 -18.16
C SER A 24 -22.07 -4.68 -17.22
N ASP A 25 -22.21 -5.95 -17.58
CA ASP A 25 -22.88 -6.96 -16.76
C ASP A 25 -21.96 -7.52 -15.69
N THR A 26 -20.68 -7.76 -16.06
CA THR A 26 -19.68 -8.34 -15.15
C THR A 26 -18.83 -7.29 -14.44
N HIS A 27 -18.86 -6.04 -14.88
CA HIS A 27 -17.98 -4.95 -14.42
C HIS A 27 -16.49 -5.31 -14.53
N ARG A 28 -16.11 -5.92 -15.64
CA ARG A 28 -14.73 -6.34 -15.92
C ARG A 28 -14.23 -5.75 -17.23
N ILE A 29 -12.91 -5.63 -17.34
CA ILE A 29 -12.27 -5.31 -18.60
C ILE A 29 -12.55 -6.45 -19.56
N ALA A 30 -13.13 -6.11 -20.71
CA ALA A 30 -13.44 -7.06 -21.76
C ALA A 30 -12.26 -7.22 -22.73
N MET A 31 -12.25 -8.31 -23.48
CA MET A 31 -11.44 -8.41 -24.70
C MET A 31 -12.01 -7.44 -25.75
N ASP A 32 -11.17 -6.99 -26.68
CA ASP A 32 -11.62 -6.14 -27.78
C ASP A 32 -12.82 -6.79 -28.48
N SER A 33 -13.90 -6.05 -28.56
CA SER A 33 -15.14 -6.48 -29.24
C SER A 33 -15.58 -5.40 -30.22
N ALA A 34 -16.41 -5.76 -31.20
CA ALA A 34 -17.01 -4.75 -32.05
C ALA A 34 -17.97 -3.88 -31.24
N ASP A 35 -17.93 -2.56 -31.48
CA ASP A 35 -18.87 -1.59 -30.88
C ASP A 35 -20.32 -2.03 -31.17
N THR A 36 -21.18 -1.94 -30.18
CA THR A 36 -22.63 -2.13 -30.35
C THR A 36 -23.35 -0.77 -30.29
N ALA A 37 -24.53 -0.69 -30.87
CA ALA A 37 -25.31 0.55 -30.88
C ALA A 37 -25.76 1.00 -29.46
N ASP A 38 -25.74 0.08 -28.49
CA ASP A 38 -26.18 0.32 -27.11
C ASP A 38 -25.00 0.62 -26.16
N ASP A 39 -23.75 0.67 -26.66
CA ASP A 39 -22.59 0.95 -25.82
C ASP A 39 -22.55 2.41 -25.34
N THR A 40 -22.37 2.60 -24.04
CA THR A 40 -21.97 3.90 -23.49
C THR A 40 -20.54 4.20 -23.90
N ILE A 41 -20.32 5.31 -24.61
CA ILE A 41 -19.02 5.71 -25.11
C ILE A 41 -18.52 6.90 -24.29
N ILE A 42 -17.26 6.79 -23.79
CA ILE A 42 -16.53 7.87 -23.14
C ILE A 42 -15.34 8.23 -24.03
N ASP A 43 -15.29 9.46 -24.53
CA ASP A 43 -14.14 9.95 -25.29
C ASP A 43 -13.04 10.39 -24.32
N ALA A 44 -11.95 9.63 -24.29
CA ALA A 44 -10.74 9.88 -23.50
C ALA A 44 -9.61 10.51 -24.32
N SER A 45 -9.91 11.20 -25.43
CA SER A 45 -8.91 11.90 -26.25
C SER A 45 -8.07 12.85 -25.41
N GLY A 46 -6.74 12.67 -25.43
CA GLY A 46 -5.80 13.47 -24.66
C GLY A 46 -5.74 13.14 -23.15
N LEU A 47 -6.45 12.13 -22.69
CA LEU A 47 -6.42 11.64 -21.31
C LEU A 47 -5.55 10.39 -21.18
N TYR A 48 -4.89 10.24 -20.03
CA TYR A 48 -4.32 8.99 -19.60
C TYR A 48 -5.40 8.11 -18.99
N VAL A 49 -5.46 6.86 -19.41
CA VAL A 49 -6.34 5.82 -18.89
C VAL A 49 -5.48 4.87 -18.08
N ILE A 50 -5.64 4.87 -16.76
CA ILE A 50 -4.80 4.09 -15.85
C ILE A 50 -5.66 3.18 -14.97
N PRO A 51 -5.11 2.06 -14.44
CA PRO A 51 -5.81 1.25 -13.46
C PRO A 51 -6.12 2.05 -12.20
N GLY A 52 -7.12 1.64 -11.46
CA GLY A 52 -7.35 2.10 -10.10
C GLY A 52 -6.13 1.87 -9.21
N LEU A 53 -5.83 2.83 -8.33
CA LEU A 53 -4.70 2.75 -7.42
C LEU A 53 -4.92 1.67 -6.35
N VAL A 54 -3.85 1.03 -5.92
CA VAL A 54 -3.84 -0.02 -4.90
C VAL A 54 -2.93 0.40 -3.74
N ASP A 55 -3.51 0.69 -2.57
CA ASP A 55 -2.77 1.13 -1.38
C ASP A 55 -2.66 -0.01 -0.37
N ILE A 56 -1.48 -0.62 -0.28
CA ILE A 56 -1.27 -1.79 0.58
C ILE A 56 -0.76 -1.44 1.98
N HIS A 57 -0.63 -0.14 2.30
CA HIS A 57 -0.17 0.32 3.60
C HIS A 57 -0.86 1.65 3.96
N ILE A 58 -1.93 1.56 4.74
CA ILE A 58 -2.73 2.69 5.20
C ILE A 58 -3.41 2.40 6.55
N HIS A 59 -3.17 3.22 7.57
CA HIS A 59 -3.80 3.10 8.89
C HIS A 59 -5.17 3.75 8.95
N GLY A 60 -5.32 4.92 8.32
CA GLY A 60 -6.58 5.63 8.43
C GLY A 60 -6.68 6.89 7.57
N ALA A 61 -7.88 7.50 7.61
CA ALA A 61 -8.21 8.79 7.00
C ALA A 61 -9.50 9.35 7.60
N MET A 62 -9.79 10.62 7.35
CA MET A 62 -11.07 11.27 7.71
C MET A 62 -11.46 11.17 9.19
N GLY A 63 -10.46 11.18 10.08
CA GLY A 63 -10.64 11.08 11.53
C GLY A 63 -10.80 9.64 12.05
N CYS A 64 -10.78 8.63 11.19
CA CYS A 64 -10.93 7.21 11.52
C CYS A 64 -9.62 6.45 11.32
N ASP A 65 -9.43 5.36 12.06
CA ASP A 65 -8.28 4.46 11.99
C ASP A 65 -8.78 3.01 11.97
N PHE A 66 -8.15 2.15 11.19
CA PHE A 66 -8.50 0.73 11.15
C PHE A 66 -8.41 0.09 12.54
N SER A 67 -7.42 0.52 13.32
CA SER A 67 -7.21 0.03 14.69
C SER A 67 -8.31 0.42 15.69
N ASP A 68 -9.25 1.31 15.31
CA ASP A 68 -10.44 1.62 16.12
C ASP A 68 -11.42 0.43 16.19
N GLY A 69 -11.32 -0.53 15.27
CA GLY A 69 -12.20 -1.71 15.20
C GLY A 69 -13.65 -1.36 14.83
N SER A 70 -13.86 -0.24 14.15
CA SER A 70 -15.18 0.25 13.73
C SER A 70 -15.42 -0.01 12.25
N ALA A 71 -16.42 -0.82 11.91
CA ALA A 71 -16.82 -1.04 10.53
C ALA A 71 -17.31 0.26 9.86
N GLU A 72 -18.03 1.13 10.58
CA GLU A 72 -18.45 2.45 10.07
C GLU A 72 -17.23 3.32 9.76
N GLY A 73 -16.24 3.36 10.65
CA GLY A 73 -14.99 4.09 10.44
C GLY A 73 -14.21 3.56 9.24
N LEU A 74 -14.11 2.23 9.12
CA LEU A 74 -13.43 1.58 8.00
C LEU A 74 -14.14 1.87 6.66
N LEU A 75 -15.48 1.85 6.63
CA LEU A 75 -16.26 2.23 5.45
C LEU A 75 -16.06 3.71 5.07
N LYS A 76 -15.94 4.60 6.05
CA LYS A 76 -15.62 6.01 5.81
C LYS A 76 -14.25 6.19 5.19
N ILE A 77 -13.23 5.45 5.67
CA ILE A 77 -11.90 5.40 5.07
C ILE A 77 -12.01 4.92 3.62
N ALA A 78 -12.68 3.79 3.37
CA ALA A 78 -12.82 3.19 2.04
C ALA A 78 -13.52 4.11 1.03
N LYS A 79 -14.54 4.87 1.46
CA LYS A 79 -15.21 5.87 0.63
C LYS A 79 -14.30 7.05 0.28
N TYR A 80 -13.52 7.54 1.25
CA TYR A 80 -12.52 8.58 1.00
C TYR A 80 -11.47 8.12 0.01
N LEU A 81 -10.91 6.93 0.20
CA LEU A 81 -9.92 6.34 -0.69
C LEU A 81 -10.44 6.25 -2.13
N ARG A 82 -11.67 5.79 -2.29
CA ARG A 82 -12.34 5.78 -3.60
C ARG A 82 -12.37 7.17 -4.23
N SER A 83 -12.71 8.20 -3.47
CA SER A 83 -12.73 9.58 -3.98
C SER A 83 -11.36 10.10 -4.42
N CYS A 84 -10.29 9.52 -3.90
CA CYS A 84 -8.90 9.80 -4.27
C CYS A 84 -8.35 8.87 -5.37
N GLY A 85 -9.20 8.04 -6.00
CA GLY A 85 -8.78 7.12 -7.05
C GLY A 85 -8.15 5.81 -6.56
N VAL A 86 -8.09 5.56 -5.26
CA VAL A 86 -7.70 4.25 -4.70
C VAL A 86 -8.90 3.32 -4.78
N THR A 87 -8.79 2.23 -5.52
CA THR A 87 -9.88 1.29 -5.77
C THR A 87 -9.78 0.03 -4.95
N ALA A 88 -8.55 -0.31 -4.52
CA ALA A 88 -8.28 -1.43 -3.64
C ALA A 88 -7.28 -1.01 -2.56
N PHE A 89 -7.42 -1.53 -1.34
CA PHE A 89 -6.49 -1.20 -0.26
C PHE A 89 -6.39 -2.32 0.78
N CYS A 90 -5.27 -2.32 1.52
CA CYS A 90 -5.07 -3.13 2.71
C CYS A 90 -5.12 -2.21 3.94
N PRO A 91 -6.22 -2.17 4.71
CA PRO A 91 -6.20 -1.51 6.00
C PRO A 91 -5.10 -2.10 6.87
N THR A 92 -4.29 -1.21 7.49
CA THR A 92 -3.07 -1.57 8.21
C THR A 92 -3.26 -1.35 9.70
N SER A 93 -3.01 -2.40 10.49
CA SER A 93 -3.12 -2.31 11.95
C SER A 93 -1.90 -1.67 12.57
N MET A 94 -2.11 -0.94 13.66
CA MET A 94 -1.04 -0.55 14.58
C MET A 94 -0.70 -1.70 15.54
N THR A 95 0.44 -1.58 16.26
CA THR A 95 0.77 -2.46 17.38
C THR A 95 -0.18 -2.21 18.55
N LEU A 96 -1.06 -3.17 18.81
CA LEU A 96 -2.12 -3.12 19.84
C LEU A 96 -2.17 -4.42 20.66
N PRO A 97 -2.88 -4.44 21.79
CA PRO A 97 -3.24 -5.68 22.47
C PRO A 97 -4.04 -6.60 21.56
N GLU A 98 -3.85 -7.91 21.72
CA GLU A 98 -4.46 -8.94 20.86
C GLU A 98 -6.00 -8.82 20.78
N ASN A 99 -6.68 -8.52 21.88
CA ASN A 99 -8.13 -8.35 21.87
C ASN A 99 -8.60 -7.17 21.00
N GLN A 100 -7.83 -6.08 20.93
CA GLN A 100 -8.12 -4.95 20.06
C GLN A 100 -7.85 -5.28 18.59
N LEU A 101 -6.74 -5.99 18.31
CA LEU A 101 -6.46 -6.49 16.96
C LEU A 101 -7.55 -7.44 16.47
N LEU A 102 -8.05 -8.36 17.33
CA LEU A 102 -9.16 -9.25 16.99
C LEU A 102 -10.41 -8.46 16.59
N THR A 103 -10.75 -7.40 17.32
CA THR A 103 -11.89 -6.53 17.01
C THR A 103 -11.68 -5.79 15.70
N ALA A 104 -10.49 -5.19 15.50
CA ALA A 104 -10.17 -4.47 14.27
C ALA A 104 -10.23 -5.39 13.03
N PHE A 105 -9.65 -6.58 13.11
CA PHE A 105 -9.63 -7.52 12.00
C PHE A 105 -11.03 -8.06 11.68
N ALA A 106 -11.84 -8.36 12.72
CA ALA A 106 -13.21 -8.81 12.55
C ALA A 106 -14.11 -7.75 11.86
N SER A 107 -13.84 -6.44 12.06
CA SER A 107 -14.63 -5.38 11.44
C SER A 107 -14.60 -5.40 9.90
N THR A 108 -13.57 -5.99 9.29
CA THR A 108 -13.50 -6.13 7.83
C THR A 108 -14.57 -7.04 7.23
N ARG A 109 -15.18 -7.91 8.04
CA ARG A 109 -16.28 -8.79 7.61
C ARG A 109 -17.60 -8.06 7.39
N GLU A 110 -17.75 -6.91 8.04
CA GLU A 110 -18.98 -6.11 8.00
C GLU A 110 -19.02 -5.16 6.80
N ILE A 111 -17.91 -5.01 6.08
CA ILE A 111 -17.83 -4.15 4.91
C ILE A 111 -18.37 -4.90 3.68
N PRO A 112 -19.43 -4.39 3.03
CA PRO A 112 -19.96 -5.03 1.84
C PRO A 112 -18.96 -4.98 0.69
N ASP A 113 -18.97 -6.00 -0.18
CA ASP A 113 -18.20 -5.98 -1.43
C ASP A 113 -19.09 -5.39 -2.53
N ASP A 114 -19.13 -4.07 -2.58
CA ASP A 114 -19.88 -3.32 -3.59
C ASP A 114 -19.01 -2.20 -4.20
N ASN A 115 -19.53 -1.58 -5.27
CA ASN A 115 -18.80 -0.55 -5.99
C ASN A 115 -18.91 0.85 -5.36
N SER A 116 -19.48 1.02 -4.17
CA SER A 116 -19.67 2.34 -3.53
C SER A 116 -18.41 2.89 -2.84
N HIS A 117 -17.39 2.04 -2.62
CA HIS A 117 -16.16 2.36 -1.90
C HIS A 117 -14.95 1.59 -2.47
N ALA A 118 -13.74 1.85 -1.98
CA ALA A 118 -12.56 1.08 -2.32
C ALA A 118 -12.68 -0.35 -1.75
N PHE A 119 -12.29 -1.35 -2.54
CA PHE A 119 -12.32 -2.77 -2.17
C PHE A 119 -11.25 -3.08 -1.10
N ILE A 120 -11.60 -3.85 -0.08
CA ILE A 120 -10.63 -4.35 0.89
C ILE A 120 -9.90 -5.56 0.28
N ALA A 121 -8.68 -5.31 -0.20
CA ALA A 121 -7.85 -6.30 -0.89
C ALA A 121 -7.26 -7.36 0.07
N GLY A 122 -7.19 -7.03 1.33
CA GLY A 122 -6.65 -7.84 2.42
C GLY A 122 -6.37 -6.97 3.62
N ILE A 123 -5.65 -7.49 4.61
CA ILE A 123 -5.16 -6.75 5.78
C ILE A 123 -3.64 -6.74 5.75
N HIS A 124 -3.04 -5.59 6.08
CA HIS A 124 -1.63 -5.48 6.42
C HIS A 124 -1.49 -5.45 7.94
N MET A 125 -0.89 -6.49 8.51
CA MET A 125 -0.60 -6.56 9.95
C MET A 125 0.77 -5.91 10.21
N GLU A 126 0.81 -4.63 10.61
CA GLU A 126 2.04 -3.93 10.99
C GLU A 126 2.24 -3.99 12.50
N GLY A 127 3.04 -4.95 12.93
CA GLY A 127 3.23 -5.28 14.34
C GLY A 127 2.18 -6.31 14.84
N PRO A 128 2.37 -6.77 16.07
CA PRO A 128 3.29 -6.30 17.13
C PRO A 128 4.71 -6.91 17.08
N PHE A 129 5.11 -7.61 16.05
CA PHE A 129 6.37 -8.36 15.94
C PHE A 129 7.52 -7.47 15.45
N LEU A 130 7.72 -6.32 16.10
CA LEU A 130 8.61 -5.25 15.70
C LEU A 130 9.70 -5.01 16.75
N SER A 131 10.85 -4.48 16.31
CA SER A 131 11.97 -4.14 17.18
C SER A 131 11.63 -2.95 18.10
N PRO A 132 11.84 -3.06 19.42
CA PRO A 132 11.65 -1.94 20.34
C PRO A 132 12.51 -0.71 19.99
N GLU A 133 13.72 -0.93 19.45
CA GLU A 133 14.64 0.14 19.08
C GLU A 133 14.20 0.90 17.82
N LYS A 134 13.42 0.26 16.97
CA LYS A 134 12.91 0.80 15.71
C LYS A 134 11.38 0.89 15.67
N LYS A 135 10.77 1.03 16.84
CA LYS A 135 9.31 1.08 16.99
C LYS A 135 8.63 2.24 16.26
N GLY A 136 9.37 3.33 15.95
CA GLY A 136 8.74 4.53 15.37
C GLY A 136 7.59 5.05 16.23
N ALA A 137 6.42 5.26 15.62
CA ALA A 137 5.19 5.68 16.31
C ALA A 137 4.44 4.51 16.97
N GLN A 138 4.95 3.27 16.92
CA GLN A 138 4.32 2.12 17.57
C GLN A 138 4.47 2.18 19.11
N LYS A 139 3.50 1.65 19.86
CA LYS A 139 3.51 1.69 21.31
C LYS A 139 4.35 0.55 21.89
N ALA A 140 5.48 0.89 22.53
CA ALA A 140 6.48 -0.06 23.00
C ALA A 140 5.92 -1.14 23.94
N SER A 141 4.93 -0.82 24.77
CA SER A 141 4.34 -1.79 25.75
C SER A 141 3.55 -2.92 25.10
N TYR A 142 3.22 -2.82 23.81
CA TYR A 142 2.46 -3.83 23.06
C TYR A 142 3.32 -4.65 22.11
N LEU A 143 4.60 -4.29 21.95
CA LEU A 143 5.55 -5.07 21.16
C LEU A 143 5.78 -6.44 21.76
N ARG A 144 5.95 -7.45 20.92
CA ARG A 144 6.22 -8.83 21.34
C ARG A 144 7.02 -9.58 20.29
N ALA A 145 7.61 -10.69 20.69
CA ALA A 145 8.23 -11.62 19.76
C ALA A 145 7.16 -12.25 18.84
N PRO A 146 7.54 -12.69 17.63
CA PRO A 146 6.66 -13.43 16.73
C PRO A 146 5.96 -14.61 17.43
N ASP A 147 4.64 -14.67 17.31
CA ASP A 147 3.76 -15.68 17.94
C ASP A 147 2.84 -16.25 16.86
N ILE A 148 3.11 -17.49 16.47
CA ILE A 148 2.38 -18.23 15.43
C ILE A 148 0.91 -18.45 15.84
N ASP A 149 0.66 -18.75 17.09
CA ASP A 149 -0.72 -19.03 17.55
C ASP A 149 -1.55 -17.75 17.63
N MET A 150 -0.96 -16.63 18.06
CA MET A 150 -1.60 -15.33 17.99
C MET A 150 -1.94 -14.96 16.53
N PHE A 151 -1.00 -15.13 15.61
CA PHE A 151 -1.24 -14.87 14.19
C PHE A 151 -2.40 -15.71 13.65
N ARG A 152 -2.46 -17.00 13.96
CA ARG A 152 -3.55 -17.88 13.53
C ARG A 152 -4.91 -17.43 14.06
N ARG A 153 -5.00 -17.00 15.34
CA ARG A 153 -6.25 -16.44 15.90
C ARG A 153 -6.67 -15.16 15.18
N LEU A 154 -5.74 -14.24 14.93
CA LEU A 154 -6.01 -13.01 14.19
C LEU A 154 -6.45 -13.29 12.76
N SER A 155 -5.80 -14.22 12.06
CA SER A 155 -6.16 -14.62 10.69
C SER A 155 -7.58 -15.20 10.64
N GLN A 156 -7.95 -16.06 11.60
CA GLN A 156 -9.33 -16.59 11.70
C GLN A 156 -10.37 -15.48 11.94
N ALA A 157 -10.03 -14.44 12.72
CA ALA A 157 -10.94 -13.33 13.01
C ALA A 157 -11.35 -12.55 11.75
N CYS A 158 -10.54 -12.56 10.70
CA CYS A 158 -10.80 -11.87 9.43
C CYS A 158 -10.94 -12.82 8.22
N ASP A 159 -11.36 -14.07 8.42
CA ASP A 159 -11.53 -15.07 7.35
C ASP A 159 -10.27 -15.27 6.50
N ASN A 160 -9.09 -15.27 7.14
CA ASN A 160 -7.77 -15.41 6.51
C ASN A 160 -7.47 -14.32 5.48
N LYS A 161 -7.94 -13.08 5.71
CA LYS A 161 -7.70 -11.94 4.82
C LYS A 161 -6.39 -11.20 5.10
N ILE A 162 -5.53 -11.65 6.03
CA ILE A 162 -4.19 -11.09 6.19
C ILE A 162 -3.38 -11.42 4.94
N ARG A 163 -2.92 -10.40 4.22
CA ARG A 163 -2.11 -10.54 2.99
C ARG A 163 -0.66 -10.15 3.20
N ILE A 164 -0.40 -9.23 4.13
CA ILE A 164 0.95 -8.76 4.44
C ILE A 164 1.13 -8.77 5.95
N ILE A 165 2.33 -9.13 6.39
CA ILE A 165 2.77 -8.91 7.77
C ILE A 165 4.12 -8.21 7.77
N THR A 166 4.25 -7.14 8.56
CA THR A 166 5.54 -6.52 8.85
C THR A 166 6.16 -7.15 10.10
N ILE A 167 7.40 -7.61 9.97
CA ILE A 167 8.14 -8.30 11.03
C ILE A 167 9.59 -7.82 11.10
N ALA A 168 10.14 -7.71 12.31
CA ALA A 168 11.56 -7.50 12.55
C ALA A 168 12.29 -8.87 12.57
N PRO A 169 13.12 -9.19 11.56
CA PRO A 169 13.69 -10.53 11.38
C PRO A 169 14.75 -10.90 12.42
N GLU A 170 15.29 -9.95 13.17
CA GLU A 170 16.22 -10.19 14.27
C GLU A 170 15.55 -10.72 15.55
N LEU A 171 14.23 -10.66 15.63
CA LEU A 171 13.51 -11.14 16.81
C LEU A 171 13.54 -12.67 16.91
N SER A 172 13.66 -13.16 18.14
CA SER A 172 13.58 -14.60 18.40
C SER A 172 12.24 -15.17 17.89
N GLY A 173 12.29 -16.24 17.10
CA GLY A 173 11.12 -16.87 16.48
C GLY A 173 10.75 -16.31 15.10
N ALA A 174 11.39 -15.23 14.62
CA ALA A 174 11.08 -14.64 13.31
C ALA A 174 11.39 -15.60 12.15
N ASP A 175 12.53 -16.30 12.17
CA ASP A 175 12.88 -17.28 11.13
C ASP A 175 11.83 -18.40 11.03
N ALA A 176 11.41 -18.96 12.16
CA ALA A 176 10.38 -19.99 12.18
C ALA A 176 9.03 -19.47 11.64
N PHE A 177 8.65 -18.24 12.01
CA PHE A 177 7.43 -17.59 11.53
C PHE A 177 7.49 -17.37 10.00
N ILE A 178 8.60 -16.85 9.49
CA ILE A 178 8.79 -16.62 8.04
C ILE A 178 8.64 -17.93 7.28
N ARG A 179 9.34 -18.99 7.69
CA ARG A 179 9.27 -20.33 7.04
C ARG A 179 7.88 -20.92 7.05
N GLU A 180 7.11 -20.72 8.12
CA GLU A 180 5.75 -21.25 8.27
C GLU A 180 4.77 -20.57 7.30
N PHE A 181 4.89 -19.24 7.10
CA PHE A 181 3.83 -18.47 6.45
C PHE A 181 4.19 -17.85 5.08
N HIS A 182 5.46 -17.89 4.63
CA HIS A 182 5.88 -17.23 3.39
C HIS A 182 5.12 -17.67 2.12
N SER A 183 4.57 -18.87 2.10
CA SER A 183 3.78 -19.37 0.97
C SER A 183 2.30 -18.95 1.01
N GLN A 184 1.84 -18.35 2.11
CA GLN A 184 0.44 -18.00 2.34
C GLN A 184 0.20 -16.49 2.28
N LEU A 185 1.22 -15.69 2.62
CA LEU A 185 1.15 -14.24 2.68
C LEU A 185 2.52 -13.60 2.42
N THR A 186 2.51 -12.32 2.13
CA THR A 186 3.72 -11.52 1.93
C THR A 186 4.35 -11.19 3.28
N ILE A 187 5.57 -11.67 3.51
CA ILE A 187 6.37 -11.32 4.69
C ILE A 187 7.21 -10.10 4.35
N SER A 188 6.96 -9.00 5.06
CA SER A 188 7.65 -7.72 4.89
C SER A 188 8.61 -7.47 6.05
N LEU A 189 9.84 -7.09 5.74
CA LEU A 189 10.82 -6.68 6.74
C LEU A 189 10.68 -5.19 7.04
N GLY A 190 10.47 -4.84 8.30
CA GLY A 190 10.32 -3.45 8.71
C GLY A 190 10.41 -3.27 10.22
N HIS A 191 10.52 -2.02 10.69
CA HIS A 191 10.66 -1.69 12.11
C HIS A 191 11.75 -2.55 12.79
N SER A 192 12.93 -2.57 12.21
CA SER A 192 13.96 -3.56 12.49
C SER A 192 15.34 -2.95 12.59
N THR A 193 16.21 -3.55 13.42
CA THR A 193 17.64 -3.25 13.52
C THR A 193 18.52 -4.23 12.76
N ALA A 194 17.91 -5.13 11.96
CA ALA A 194 18.61 -6.21 11.30
C ALA A 194 19.84 -5.75 10.49
N SER A 195 20.93 -6.51 10.63
CA SER A 195 22.08 -6.39 9.75
C SER A 195 21.76 -6.90 8.35
N TYR A 196 22.70 -6.67 7.43
CA TYR A 196 22.61 -7.20 6.07
C TYR A 196 22.44 -8.72 6.07
N GLU A 197 23.23 -9.44 6.86
CA GLU A 197 23.23 -10.91 6.93
C GLU A 197 21.91 -11.45 7.51
N ILE A 198 21.35 -10.80 8.54
CA ILE A 198 20.07 -11.19 9.12
C ILE A 198 18.97 -10.99 8.08
N ALA A 199 18.96 -9.87 7.38
CA ALA A 199 17.98 -9.59 6.35
C ALA A 199 18.11 -10.56 5.16
N GLN A 200 19.33 -10.88 4.71
CA GLN A 200 19.54 -11.89 3.66
C GLN A 200 19.02 -13.28 4.07
N ASN A 201 19.27 -13.69 5.31
CA ASN A 201 18.73 -14.94 5.83
C ASN A 201 17.19 -14.94 5.85
N ALA A 202 16.57 -13.82 6.21
CA ALA A 202 15.12 -13.67 6.18
C ALA A 202 14.56 -13.76 4.74
N PHE A 203 15.21 -13.13 3.75
CA PHE A 203 14.82 -13.27 2.35
C PHE A 203 15.02 -14.71 1.84
N ALA A 204 16.10 -15.36 2.22
CA ALA A 204 16.33 -16.78 1.91
C ALA A 204 15.30 -17.70 2.58
N ALA A 205 14.76 -17.32 3.73
CA ALA A 205 13.69 -18.05 4.44
C ALA A 205 12.29 -17.82 3.81
N GLY A 206 12.14 -16.83 2.92
CA GLY A 206 10.90 -16.56 2.18
C GLY A 206 10.29 -15.18 2.39
N ALA A 207 10.93 -14.26 3.13
CA ALA A 207 10.53 -12.85 3.09
C ALA A 207 10.71 -12.31 1.67
N SER A 208 9.81 -11.43 1.24
CA SER A 208 9.77 -10.95 -0.15
C SER A 208 9.48 -9.46 -0.27
N HIS A 209 9.46 -8.74 0.86
CA HIS A 209 9.00 -7.36 0.88
C HIS A 209 9.74 -6.54 1.95
N VAL A 210 9.77 -5.21 1.79
CA VAL A 210 10.29 -4.27 2.79
C VAL A 210 9.29 -3.15 3.01
N THR A 211 8.90 -2.95 4.25
CA THR A 211 7.93 -1.94 4.68
C THR A 211 8.56 -0.56 4.69
N HIS A 212 7.87 0.45 4.13
CA HIS A 212 8.24 1.89 4.11
C HIS A 212 9.75 2.15 4.16
N LEU A 213 10.46 1.70 3.13
CA LEU A 213 11.93 1.71 3.01
C LEU A 213 12.55 3.00 3.57
N PHE A 214 13.65 2.91 4.29
CA PHE A 214 14.38 3.93 5.08
C PHE A 214 13.74 4.30 6.43
N ASN A 215 12.42 4.17 6.59
CA ASN A 215 11.74 4.54 7.83
C ASN A 215 11.83 3.40 8.85
N ALA A 216 12.08 3.74 10.11
CA ALA A 216 12.20 2.78 11.21
C ALA A 216 13.16 1.60 10.95
N MET A 217 14.29 1.86 10.27
CA MET A 217 15.36 0.90 10.01
C MET A 217 16.74 1.58 10.02
N PRO A 218 17.87 0.84 10.05
CA PRO A 218 19.19 1.42 9.87
C PRO A 218 19.35 2.06 8.48
N PRO A 219 20.10 3.16 8.37
CA PRO A 219 20.36 3.79 7.08
C PRO A 219 21.22 2.91 6.17
N LEU A 220 21.14 3.09 4.86
CA LEU A 220 22.06 2.49 3.89
C LEU A 220 23.46 3.07 4.10
N HIS A 221 24.31 2.35 4.83
CA HIS A 221 25.68 2.75 5.10
C HIS A 221 26.66 1.92 4.29
N HIS A 222 27.69 2.56 3.74
CA HIS A 222 28.62 1.94 2.77
C HIS A 222 29.43 0.72 3.30
N ARG A 223 29.43 0.46 4.61
CA ARG A 223 30.03 -0.73 5.23
C ARG A 223 29.03 -1.60 5.97
N ASN A 224 27.86 -1.06 6.32
CA ASN A 224 26.79 -1.76 7.02
C ASN A 224 25.47 -1.47 6.31
N PRO A 225 25.21 -2.08 5.13
CA PRO A 225 24.09 -1.68 4.27
C PRO A 225 22.72 -2.09 4.80
N GLY A 226 22.65 -2.93 5.83
CA GLY A 226 21.42 -3.32 6.52
C GLY A 226 20.36 -3.94 5.61
N ILE A 227 19.11 -3.82 6.01
CA ILE A 227 17.94 -4.34 5.24
C ILE A 227 17.90 -3.74 3.83
N ILE A 228 18.24 -2.45 3.68
CA ILE A 228 18.17 -1.75 2.39
C ILE A 228 19.09 -2.40 1.36
N GLY A 229 20.35 -2.65 1.76
CA GLY A 229 21.33 -3.33 0.90
C GLY A 229 20.93 -4.76 0.60
N ALA A 230 20.50 -5.52 1.61
CA ALA A 230 20.05 -6.90 1.44
C ALA A 230 18.85 -7.02 0.49
N ALA A 231 17.87 -6.10 0.60
CA ALA A 231 16.71 -6.05 -0.31
C ALA A 231 17.10 -5.66 -1.74
N THR A 232 18.10 -4.78 -1.91
CA THR A 232 18.61 -4.43 -3.24
C THR A 232 19.21 -5.64 -3.94
N ASP A 233 19.98 -6.45 -3.22
CA ASP A 233 20.65 -7.64 -3.73
C ASP A 233 19.72 -8.86 -3.87
N CYS A 234 18.50 -8.79 -3.31
CA CYS A 234 17.50 -9.86 -3.41
C CYS A 234 16.54 -9.56 -4.59
N PRO A 235 16.61 -10.33 -5.72
CA PRO A 235 15.84 -9.98 -6.94
C PRO A 235 14.32 -10.05 -6.79
N HIS A 236 13.81 -10.83 -5.85
CA HIS A 236 12.38 -10.98 -5.60
C HIS A 236 11.84 -10.05 -4.51
N ALA A 237 12.71 -9.32 -3.80
CA ALA A 237 12.27 -8.39 -2.75
C ALA A 237 11.68 -7.12 -3.37
N MET A 238 10.43 -6.82 -3.04
CA MET A 238 9.77 -5.57 -3.37
C MET A 238 9.89 -4.58 -2.20
N ALA A 239 9.84 -3.28 -2.47
CA ALA A 239 10.05 -2.26 -1.45
C ALA A 239 8.99 -1.17 -1.52
N GLU A 240 8.34 -0.92 -0.39
CA GLU A 240 7.43 0.21 -0.22
C GLU A 240 8.21 1.52 -0.06
N ILE A 241 7.65 2.61 -0.58
CA ILE A 241 8.21 3.95 -0.40
C ILE A 241 7.10 5.00 -0.27
N ILE A 242 7.26 5.92 0.69
CA ILE A 242 6.34 7.04 0.91
C ILE A 242 6.84 8.25 0.11
N CYS A 243 6.10 8.65 -0.91
CA CYS A 243 6.47 9.77 -1.80
C CYS A 243 5.73 11.07 -1.44
N ASP A 244 5.63 11.41 -0.16
CA ASP A 244 4.99 12.65 0.29
C ASP A 244 5.91 13.89 0.24
N GLY A 245 7.22 13.69 0.04
CA GLY A 245 8.25 14.73 0.07
C GLY A 245 8.64 15.21 1.46
N ILE A 246 8.18 14.50 2.50
CA ILE A 246 8.48 14.76 3.93
C ILE A 246 9.33 13.62 4.50
N HIS A 247 8.87 12.37 4.35
CA HIS A 247 9.57 11.19 4.84
C HIS A 247 10.91 10.98 4.12
N ILE A 248 10.94 11.21 2.81
CA ILE A 248 12.10 10.90 1.98
C ILE A 248 12.38 12.05 1.02
N HIS A 249 13.65 12.47 0.97
CA HIS A 249 14.09 13.51 0.06
C HIS A 249 13.96 13.06 -1.41
N PRO A 250 13.52 13.91 -2.36
CA PRO A 250 13.32 13.55 -3.76
C PRO A 250 14.53 12.91 -4.45
N SER A 251 15.75 13.31 -4.10
CA SER A 251 16.97 12.69 -4.62
C SER A 251 17.11 11.23 -4.18
N VAL A 252 16.76 10.91 -2.93
CA VAL A 252 16.79 9.53 -2.41
C VAL A 252 15.74 8.68 -3.12
N ILE A 253 14.51 9.22 -3.33
CA ILE A 253 13.45 8.55 -4.09
C ILE A 253 13.95 8.14 -5.49
N ARG A 254 14.54 9.09 -6.25
CA ARG A 254 15.09 8.78 -7.59
C ARG A 254 16.18 7.71 -7.56
N ASN A 255 17.07 7.75 -6.57
CA ASN A 255 18.13 6.75 -6.45
C ASN A 255 17.57 5.38 -6.06
N THR A 256 16.54 5.33 -5.22
CA THR A 256 15.86 4.09 -4.84
C THR A 256 15.22 3.41 -6.05
N PHE A 257 14.50 4.15 -6.90
CA PHE A 257 13.96 3.60 -8.14
C PHE A 257 15.06 3.07 -9.09
N ARG A 258 16.25 3.69 -9.10
CA ARG A 258 17.39 3.16 -9.88
C ARG A 258 17.98 1.88 -9.28
N MET A 259 18.02 1.76 -7.95
CA MET A 259 18.55 0.60 -7.23
C MET A 259 17.64 -0.62 -7.36
N PHE A 260 16.33 -0.44 -7.23
CA PHE A 260 15.35 -1.53 -7.24
C PHE A 260 14.78 -1.81 -8.64
N GLY A 261 14.84 -0.84 -9.55
CA GLY A 261 14.13 -0.92 -10.84
C GLY A 261 12.61 -0.67 -10.70
N GLU A 262 11.93 -0.61 -11.82
CA GLU A 262 10.50 -0.26 -11.88
C GLU A 262 9.58 -1.38 -11.41
N ASP A 263 10.03 -2.64 -11.46
CA ASP A 263 9.21 -3.82 -11.15
C ASP A 263 9.13 -4.15 -9.66
N ARG A 264 9.98 -3.53 -8.84
CA ARG A 264 10.10 -3.85 -7.41
C ARG A 264 9.74 -2.69 -6.49
N MET A 265 9.47 -1.49 -7.02
CA MET A 265 9.07 -0.35 -6.22
C MET A 265 7.56 -0.28 -6.05
N ILE A 266 7.11 -0.02 -4.83
CA ILE A 266 5.71 0.11 -4.47
C ILE A 266 5.51 1.48 -3.79
N LEU A 267 4.62 2.30 -4.34
CA LEU A 267 4.17 3.50 -3.67
C LEU A 267 3.08 3.14 -2.65
N ILE A 268 3.22 3.68 -1.46
CA ILE A 268 2.23 3.60 -0.38
C ILE A 268 1.90 4.99 0.15
N SER A 269 0.77 5.13 0.79
CA SER A 269 0.45 6.37 1.49
C SER A 269 1.01 6.40 2.91
N ASP A 270 0.98 5.29 3.62
CA ASP A 270 1.18 5.23 5.07
C ASP A 270 0.32 6.28 5.80
N ALA A 271 -0.89 6.51 5.25
CA ALA A 271 -1.78 7.55 5.72
C ALA A 271 -2.38 7.20 7.09
N MET A 272 -2.48 8.21 7.95
CA MET A 272 -3.09 8.07 9.26
C MET A 272 -4.40 8.88 9.35
N ARG A 273 -5.14 8.74 10.45
CA ARG A 273 -6.49 9.34 10.62
C ARG A 273 -6.59 10.84 10.31
N ALA A 274 -5.48 11.61 10.40
CA ALA A 274 -5.47 13.03 10.08
C ALA A 274 -5.48 13.32 8.56
N THR A 275 -5.35 12.30 7.70
CA THR A 275 -5.46 12.43 6.25
C THR A 275 -6.87 12.87 5.86
N GLY A 276 -6.96 13.92 5.04
CA GLY A 276 -8.25 14.53 4.66
C GLY A 276 -8.86 15.44 5.72
N MET A 277 -8.17 15.69 6.84
CA MET A 277 -8.63 16.55 7.94
C MET A 277 -7.83 17.86 8.00
N ASP A 278 -8.34 18.85 8.74
CA ASP A 278 -7.65 20.11 9.00
C ASP A 278 -6.43 19.93 9.92
N ASP A 279 -5.63 20.99 10.12
CA ASP A 279 -4.56 21.01 11.11
C ASP A 279 -5.14 20.84 12.52
N GLY A 280 -4.46 20.05 13.34
CA GLY A 280 -4.98 19.74 14.68
C GLY A 280 -4.24 18.62 15.38
N THR A 281 -4.81 18.19 16.49
CA THR A 281 -4.31 17.04 17.27
C THR A 281 -5.19 15.84 17.01
N TYR A 282 -4.55 14.73 16.67
CA TYR A 282 -5.15 13.45 16.35
C TYR A 282 -4.49 12.35 17.20
N GLU A 283 -4.75 11.10 16.89
CA GLU A 283 -4.17 9.95 17.57
C GLU A 283 -3.67 8.94 16.56
N LEU A 284 -2.60 8.22 16.89
CA LEU A 284 -2.12 7.04 16.16
C LEU A 284 -1.64 6.01 17.18
N GLY A 285 -2.25 4.81 17.19
CA GLY A 285 -1.88 3.73 18.10
C GLY A 285 -1.95 4.10 19.59
N GLY A 286 -2.89 4.94 20.00
CA GLY A 286 -3.05 5.42 21.39
C GLY A 286 -2.08 6.54 21.77
N GLN A 287 -1.41 7.19 20.81
CA GLN A 287 -0.47 8.29 21.06
C GLN A 287 -0.95 9.57 20.35
N PRO A 288 -0.89 10.75 21.02
CA PRO A 288 -1.28 12.01 20.39
C PRO A 288 -0.31 12.42 19.30
N VAL A 289 -0.85 12.81 18.15
CA VAL A 289 -0.14 13.28 16.96
C VAL A 289 -0.60 14.68 16.60
N THR A 290 0.33 15.58 16.34
CA THR A 290 0.03 16.91 15.84
C THR A 290 0.23 16.97 14.33
N LYS A 291 -0.84 17.34 13.59
CA LYS A 291 -0.78 17.60 12.15
C LYS A 291 -0.64 19.10 11.90
N LYS A 292 0.34 19.48 11.06
CA LYS A 292 0.51 20.82 10.49
C LYS A 292 0.78 20.70 8.99
N GLY A 293 -0.16 21.12 8.17
CA GLY A 293 -0.11 20.92 6.74
C GLY A 293 -0.07 19.40 6.40
N ARG A 294 1.03 18.95 5.80
CA ARG A 294 1.24 17.53 5.43
C ARG A 294 2.10 16.76 6.44
N LEU A 295 2.66 17.43 7.43
CA LEU A 295 3.51 16.83 8.46
C LEU A 295 2.67 16.41 9.67
N ALA A 296 2.80 15.16 10.09
CA ALA A 296 2.21 14.60 11.30
C ALA A 296 3.33 14.09 12.23
N THR A 297 3.36 14.53 13.49
CA THR A 297 4.43 14.17 14.43
C THR A 297 3.91 13.86 15.82
N LEU A 298 4.60 12.95 16.49
CA LEU A 298 4.52 12.77 17.95
C LEU A 298 5.11 13.99 18.68
N LYS A 299 4.89 14.05 19.99
CA LYS A 299 5.40 15.14 20.84
C LYS A 299 6.94 15.28 20.83
N ASP A 300 7.67 14.20 20.61
CA ASP A 300 9.13 14.17 20.53
C ASP A 300 9.68 14.51 19.14
N GLY A 301 8.81 14.82 18.17
CA GLY A 301 9.17 15.15 16.80
C GLY A 301 9.26 13.95 15.86
N THR A 302 9.04 12.72 16.34
CA THR A 302 8.99 11.53 15.48
C THR A 302 7.84 11.68 14.48
N ILE A 303 8.12 11.48 13.18
CA ILE A 303 7.07 11.44 12.14
C ILE A 303 6.18 10.21 12.40
N ALA A 304 4.87 10.40 12.32
CA ALA A 304 3.88 9.41 12.72
C ALA A 304 2.88 9.15 11.60
N GLY A 305 3.24 8.26 10.68
CA GLY A 305 2.51 8.05 9.45
C GLY A 305 2.47 9.32 8.57
N SER A 306 1.74 9.28 7.49
CA SER A 306 1.57 10.45 6.62
C SER A 306 0.20 11.10 6.76
N ALA A 307 0.08 12.35 6.32
CA ALA A 307 -1.19 13.05 6.16
C ALA A 307 -1.51 13.28 4.66
N THR A 308 -1.13 12.33 3.82
CA THR A 308 -1.34 12.35 2.37
C THR A 308 -2.12 11.11 1.91
N ASN A 309 -2.46 11.03 0.62
CA ASN A 309 -3.08 9.86 -0.01
C ASN A 309 -2.18 9.32 -1.12
N LEU A 310 -2.46 8.11 -1.59
CA LEU A 310 -1.63 7.43 -2.60
C LEU A 310 -1.60 8.18 -3.94
N PHE A 311 -2.70 8.83 -4.35
CA PHE A 311 -2.73 9.60 -5.58
C PHE A 311 -1.75 10.79 -5.52
N ASP A 312 -1.69 11.50 -4.39
CA ASP A 312 -0.72 12.57 -4.18
C ASP A 312 0.71 12.03 -4.10
N CYS A 313 0.95 10.87 -3.50
CA CYS A 313 2.24 10.18 -3.54
C CYS A 313 2.68 9.88 -4.97
N MET A 314 1.78 9.35 -5.81
CA MET A 314 2.05 9.08 -7.24
C MET A 314 2.38 10.38 -8.01
N LYS A 315 1.60 11.46 -7.81
CA LYS A 315 1.88 12.78 -8.41
C LYS A 315 3.22 13.32 -7.98
N ASN A 316 3.54 13.21 -6.69
CA ASN A 316 4.83 13.66 -6.17
C ASN A 316 5.99 12.85 -6.77
N ALA A 317 5.86 11.52 -6.91
CA ALA A 317 6.88 10.70 -7.56
C ALA A 317 7.18 11.23 -8.98
N VAL A 318 6.15 11.56 -9.77
CA VAL A 318 6.30 12.16 -11.10
C VAL A 318 6.99 13.53 -11.01
N ASN A 319 6.57 14.39 -10.08
CA ASN A 319 7.17 15.72 -9.88
C ASN A 319 8.63 15.63 -9.43
N PHE A 320 9.01 14.56 -8.74
CA PHE A 320 10.38 14.28 -8.32
C PHE A 320 11.23 13.66 -9.43
N GLY A 321 10.65 13.39 -10.60
CA GLY A 321 11.37 12.94 -11.81
C GLY A 321 11.27 11.44 -12.10
N ILE A 322 10.33 10.71 -11.49
CA ILE A 322 9.99 9.35 -11.89
C ILE A 322 9.07 9.42 -13.13
N PRO A 323 9.33 8.64 -14.19
CA PRO A 323 8.44 8.60 -15.35
C PRO A 323 7.00 8.24 -14.95
N LEU A 324 6.01 8.88 -15.58
CA LEU A 324 4.59 8.68 -15.25
C LEU A 324 4.19 7.19 -15.30
N ALA A 325 4.57 6.48 -16.34
CA ALA A 325 4.22 5.07 -16.50
C ALA A 325 4.79 4.19 -15.37
N VAL A 326 6.01 4.52 -14.89
CA VAL A 326 6.66 3.85 -13.75
C VAL A 326 5.97 4.20 -12.43
N ALA A 327 5.58 5.47 -12.23
CA ALA A 327 4.86 5.89 -11.04
C ALA A 327 3.46 5.23 -10.96
N VAL A 328 2.77 5.09 -12.10
CA VAL A 328 1.51 4.34 -12.22
C VAL A 328 1.75 2.87 -11.85
N LYS A 329 2.75 2.21 -12.44
CA LYS A 329 3.10 0.81 -12.13
C LYS A 329 3.33 0.59 -10.64
N ALA A 330 4.09 1.49 -10.01
CA ALA A 330 4.40 1.43 -8.58
C ALA A 330 3.19 1.72 -7.66
N ALA A 331 2.14 2.38 -8.17
CA ALA A 331 0.91 2.68 -7.42
C ALA A 331 -0.27 1.76 -7.75
N THR A 332 -0.13 0.83 -8.72
CA THR A 332 -1.22 -0.02 -9.22
C THR A 332 -0.79 -1.49 -9.29
N TYR A 333 -0.06 -1.87 -10.33
CA TYR A 333 0.31 -3.25 -10.64
C TYR A 333 1.25 -3.87 -9.60
N ASN A 334 2.31 -3.15 -9.22
CA ASN A 334 3.30 -3.68 -8.27
C ASN A 334 2.71 -3.97 -6.88
N PRO A 335 1.93 -3.05 -6.24
CA PRO A 335 1.28 -3.38 -4.97
C PRO A 335 0.27 -4.52 -5.12
N ALA A 336 -0.51 -4.58 -6.20
CA ALA A 336 -1.42 -5.71 -6.46
C ALA A 336 -0.66 -7.03 -6.58
N LYS A 337 0.45 -7.04 -7.34
CA LYS A 337 1.33 -8.21 -7.51
C LYS A 337 1.91 -8.68 -6.18
N SER A 338 2.33 -7.76 -5.30
CA SER A 338 2.93 -8.10 -4.02
C SER A 338 1.97 -8.86 -3.08
N ILE A 339 0.66 -8.76 -3.33
CA ILE A 339 -0.38 -9.45 -2.55
C ILE A 339 -1.15 -10.50 -3.35
N GLY A 340 -0.67 -10.86 -4.56
CA GLY A 340 -1.25 -11.89 -5.43
C GLY A 340 -2.58 -11.51 -6.08
N LEU A 341 -2.78 -10.23 -6.39
CA LEU A 341 -4.00 -9.69 -7.03
C LEU A 341 -3.76 -9.05 -8.40
N GLU A 342 -2.58 -9.22 -9.00
CA GLU A 342 -2.17 -8.60 -10.26
C GLU A 342 -3.06 -8.94 -11.46
N HIS A 343 -3.83 -10.03 -11.38
CA HIS A 343 -4.78 -10.43 -12.43
C HIS A 343 -6.19 -9.87 -12.24
N THR A 344 -6.45 -9.25 -11.08
CA THR A 344 -7.81 -8.77 -10.73
C THR A 344 -7.87 -7.30 -10.41
N SER A 345 -6.79 -6.70 -9.93
CA SER A 345 -6.72 -5.30 -9.51
C SER A 345 -5.39 -4.67 -9.94
N GLY A 346 -5.35 -3.35 -10.09
CA GLY A 346 -4.13 -2.63 -10.47
C GLY A 346 -3.66 -2.87 -11.92
N THR A 347 -4.50 -3.45 -12.76
CA THR A 347 -4.25 -3.73 -14.18
C THR A 347 -5.48 -3.38 -15.02
N LEU A 348 -5.29 -3.19 -16.34
CA LEU A 348 -6.35 -3.05 -17.33
C LEU A 348 -6.41 -4.27 -18.27
N ALA A 349 -5.84 -5.38 -17.86
CA ALA A 349 -5.88 -6.64 -18.63
C ALA A 349 -7.30 -7.20 -18.67
N PRO A 350 -7.67 -7.90 -19.76
CA PRO A 350 -8.97 -8.55 -19.86
C PRO A 350 -9.26 -9.48 -18.67
N GLY A 351 -10.47 -9.40 -18.13
CA GLY A 351 -10.91 -10.16 -16.96
C GLY A 351 -10.66 -9.48 -15.61
N ALA A 352 -9.82 -8.45 -15.57
CA ALA A 352 -9.63 -7.64 -14.36
C ALA A 352 -10.89 -6.82 -14.02
N ARG A 353 -11.01 -6.35 -12.78
CA ARG A 353 -12.04 -5.40 -12.36
C ARG A 353 -11.91 -4.13 -13.20
N ALA A 354 -13.04 -3.57 -13.65
CA ALA A 354 -13.07 -2.35 -14.43
C ALA A 354 -12.87 -1.10 -13.55
N ASP A 355 -11.84 -1.12 -12.72
CA ASP A 355 -11.40 0.00 -11.91
C ASP A 355 -10.49 0.90 -12.76
N VAL A 356 -11.05 1.93 -13.39
CA VAL A 356 -10.37 2.78 -14.36
C VAL A 356 -10.36 4.23 -13.90
N LEU A 357 -9.24 4.90 -14.04
CA LEU A 357 -9.08 6.33 -13.79
C LEU A 357 -8.74 7.07 -15.08
N LEU A 358 -9.49 8.14 -15.36
CA LEU A 358 -9.18 9.07 -16.44
C LEU A 358 -8.45 10.28 -15.88
N GLN A 359 -7.21 10.50 -16.32
CA GLN A 359 -6.32 11.53 -15.79
C GLN A 359 -5.96 12.56 -16.86
N ILE A 360 -6.12 13.85 -16.55
CA ILE A 360 -5.70 14.97 -17.39
C ILE A 360 -4.24 15.30 -17.10
N GLY A 361 -3.32 14.95 -18.00
CA GLY A 361 -1.91 15.32 -17.91
C GLY A 361 -1.27 14.85 -16.59
N ARG A 362 -0.25 15.61 -16.14
CA ARG A 362 0.49 15.28 -14.92
C ARG A 362 -0.20 15.71 -13.61
N ALA A 363 -1.34 16.39 -13.67
CA ALA A 363 -1.78 17.23 -12.54
C ALA A 363 -3.16 16.95 -11.92
N SER A 364 -4.12 16.29 -12.58
CA SER A 364 -5.45 16.09 -11.99
C SER A 364 -6.16 14.85 -12.51
N CYS A 365 -6.86 14.14 -11.62
CA CYS A 365 -7.85 13.13 -11.97
C CYS A 365 -9.20 13.84 -12.15
N ARG A 366 -9.94 13.61 -13.24
CA ARG A 366 -11.25 14.25 -13.47
C ARG A 366 -12.43 13.32 -13.36
N GLU A 367 -12.32 12.06 -13.70
CA GLU A 367 -13.44 11.13 -13.59
C GLU A 367 -12.95 9.70 -13.31
N ARG A 368 -13.83 9.00 -12.63
CA ARG A 368 -13.77 7.57 -12.40
C ARG A 368 -14.93 6.94 -13.13
N VAL A 369 -14.67 5.92 -13.87
CA VAL A 369 -15.66 5.15 -14.62
C VAL A 369 -15.92 3.84 -13.92
#